data_f7f091ec64b32e5776256011897935bd
#
_entry.id   f7f091ec64b32e5776256011897935bd
#
_cell.length_a   1.000
_cell.length_b   1.000
_cell.length_c   1.000
_cell.angle_alpha   90.00
_cell.angle_beta   90.00
_cell.angle_gamma   90.00
#
_symmetry.space_group_name_H-M   'P 1'
#
loop_
_entity.id
_entity.type
_entity.pdbx_description
1 polymer ?
#
loop_
_entity_poly.entity_id
_entity_poly.type
_entity_poly.pdbx_seq_one_letter_code
_entity_poly.pdbx_strand_id
1 'polypeptide(L)'
;LANYNTNLKVNPPLRSKADRDALRNAVKLGHVDCIASHHLPHESDSKIVEFEHAQYGMIGLETAYAVTNTAVENLTPLRTVELFSINPRKIFGLETPTIDINQKICFTLFDPTIEWTPQKQDLKSRSANSPFLGKKLQGKAIGTLHPNAISLFV
;
A
#
# COMPACT_ATOMS: atom_id res chain seq x y z
N LEU A 1 20.23 1.35 -6.12
CA LEU A 1 20.02 2.36 -5.05
C LEU A 1 20.95 3.55 -5.34
N ALA A 2 20.55 4.43 -6.27
CA ALA A 2 21.44 5.49 -6.75
C ALA A 2 21.84 6.52 -5.66
N ASN A 3 21.09 6.61 -4.55
CA ASN A 3 21.27 7.67 -3.57
C ASN A 3 21.38 7.16 -2.12
N TYR A 4 21.60 5.88 -1.91
CA TYR A 4 21.64 5.27 -0.59
C TYR A 4 20.53 5.74 0.37
N ASN A 5 19.32 5.98 -0.19
CA ASN A 5 18.17 6.40 0.60
C ASN A 5 17.79 5.29 1.58
N THR A 6 17.95 5.55 2.86
CA THR A 6 17.69 4.60 3.95
C THR A 6 16.25 4.11 4.00
N ASN A 7 15.28 4.88 3.50
CA ASN A 7 13.90 4.44 3.37
C ASN A 7 13.71 3.33 2.32
N LEU A 8 14.70 3.07 1.46
CA LEU A 8 14.72 1.96 0.52
C LEU A 8 15.46 0.72 1.07
N LYS A 9 15.98 0.79 2.29
CA LYS A 9 16.57 -0.37 2.97
C LYS A 9 15.47 -1.24 3.54
N VAL A 10 15.11 -2.28 2.81
CA VAL A 10 14.00 -3.20 3.13
C VAL A 10 14.47 -4.65 3.15
N ASN A 11 13.72 -5.49 3.86
CA ASN A 11 13.92 -6.93 3.90
C ASN A 11 12.56 -7.61 3.61
N PRO A 12 12.41 -8.41 2.54
CA PRO A 12 13.43 -8.75 1.51
C PRO A 12 13.96 -7.53 0.76
N PRO A 13 15.21 -7.57 0.25
CA PRO A 13 15.84 -6.42 -0.40
C PRO A 13 15.23 -6.14 -1.77
N LEU A 14 15.32 -4.89 -2.21
CA LEU A 14 14.95 -4.52 -3.59
C LEU A 14 15.79 -5.30 -4.60
N ARG A 15 15.13 -5.81 -5.61
CA ARG A 15 15.72 -6.64 -6.66
C ARG A 15 16.03 -5.83 -7.92
N SER A 16 16.44 -6.53 -8.98
CA SER A 16 16.75 -5.93 -10.26
C SER A 16 15.51 -5.32 -10.95
N LYS A 17 15.75 -4.52 -11.99
CA LYS A 17 14.68 -3.99 -12.83
C LYS A 17 13.86 -5.12 -13.49
N ALA A 18 14.55 -6.19 -13.93
CA ALA A 18 13.89 -7.34 -14.55
C ALA A 18 12.95 -8.07 -13.55
N ASP A 19 13.41 -8.30 -12.31
CA ASP A 19 12.59 -8.89 -11.25
C ASP A 19 11.37 -8.04 -10.95
N ARG A 20 11.56 -6.72 -10.86
CA ARG A 20 10.45 -5.78 -10.64
C ARG A 20 9.41 -5.85 -11.74
N ASP A 21 9.83 -5.85 -13.01
CA ASP A 21 8.93 -5.86 -14.15
C ASP A 21 8.24 -7.24 -14.28
N ALA A 22 8.93 -8.33 -13.96
CA ALA A 22 8.33 -9.66 -13.85
C ALA A 22 7.26 -9.72 -12.74
N LEU A 23 7.54 -9.13 -11.57
CA LEU A 23 6.58 -9.08 -10.47
C LEU A 23 5.33 -8.26 -10.81
N ARG A 24 5.48 -7.11 -11.47
CA ARG A 24 4.36 -6.30 -11.95
C ARG A 24 3.46 -7.08 -12.91
N ASN A 25 4.07 -7.81 -13.84
CA ASN A 25 3.34 -8.69 -14.76
C ASN A 25 2.64 -9.84 -14.01
N ALA A 26 3.29 -10.46 -13.05
CA ALA A 26 2.69 -11.51 -12.22
C ALA A 26 1.46 -11.01 -11.43
N VAL A 27 1.53 -9.79 -10.88
CA VAL A 27 0.38 -9.14 -10.23
C VAL A 27 -0.77 -8.96 -11.20
N LYS A 28 -0.49 -8.45 -12.40
CA LYS A 28 -1.49 -8.20 -13.46
C LYS A 28 -2.14 -9.47 -13.98
N LEU A 29 -1.35 -10.55 -14.14
CA LEU A 29 -1.80 -11.83 -14.68
C LEU A 29 -2.49 -12.74 -13.64
N GLY A 30 -2.57 -12.32 -12.38
CA GLY A 30 -3.22 -13.12 -11.34
C GLY A 30 -2.32 -14.17 -10.68
N HIS A 31 -1.03 -14.16 -10.92
CA HIS A 31 -0.07 -15.10 -10.32
C HIS A 31 0.35 -14.72 -8.89
N VAL A 32 -0.09 -13.55 -8.40
CA VAL A 32 0.13 -13.08 -7.04
C VAL A 32 -1.22 -13.03 -6.34
N ASP A 33 -1.36 -13.72 -5.23
CA ASP A 33 -2.64 -13.80 -4.52
C ASP A 33 -2.98 -12.51 -3.77
N CYS A 34 -2.03 -11.93 -3.05
CA CYS A 34 -2.27 -10.72 -2.27
C CYS A 34 -1.04 -9.81 -2.19
N ILE A 35 -1.27 -8.58 -1.76
CA ILE A 35 -0.23 -7.58 -1.48
C ILE A 35 -0.25 -7.26 0.00
N ALA A 36 0.91 -7.39 0.64
CA ALA A 36 1.15 -6.96 2.01
C ALA A 36 1.98 -5.67 2.01
N SER A 37 1.55 -4.68 2.79
CA SER A 37 2.27 -3.41 2.90
C SER A 37 3.61 -3.54 3.62
N HIS A 38 3.79 -4.58 4.43
CA HIS A 38 4.93 -4.78 5.32
C HIS A 38 5.29 -3.48 6.08
N HIS A 39 4.28 -2.88 6.69
CA HIS A 39 4.35 -1.59 7.36
C HIS A 39 5.24 -1.66 8.60
N LEU A 40 6.41 -1.04 8.51
CA LEU A 40 7.41 -0.97 9.59
C LEU A 40 7.73 0.50 9.90
N PRO A 41 7.01 1.12 10.85
CA PRO A 41 7.31 2.46 11.31
C PRO A 41 8.58 2.49 12.15
N HIS A 42 9.43 3.46 11.89
CA HIS A 42 10.67 3.70 12.61
C HIS A 42 10.77 5.15 13.06
N GLU A 43 11.49 5.38 14.13
CA GLU A 43 11.90 6.71 14.55
C GLU A 43 12.85 7.34 13.51
N SER A 44 12.84 8.67 13.43
CA SER A 44 13.69 9.39 12.46
C SER A 44 15.17 9.04 12.62
N ASP A 45 15.64 8.94 13.85
CA ASP A 45 17.05 8.72 14.18
C ASP A 45 17.58 7.38 13.66
N SER A 46 16.72 6.36 13.58
CA SER A 46 17.07 5.06 13.01
C SER A 46 17.17 5.04 11.49
N LYS A 47 16.76 6.14 10.84
CA LYS A 47 16.79 6.35 9.38
C LYS A 47 17.73 7.48 8.94
N ILE A 48 18.09 8.42 9.83
CA ILE A 48 19.03 9.52 9.56
C ILE A 48 20.43 9.08 9.99
N VAL A 49 20.89 7.98 9.41
CA VAL A 49 22.19 7.38 9.62
C VAL A 49 22.73 6.86 8.29
N GLU A 50 23.98 6.43 8.25
CA GLU A 50 24.55 5.77 7.07
C GLU A 50 23.71 4.56 6.68
N PHE A 51 23.64 4.28 5.37
CA PHE A 51 22.78 3.23 4.84
C PHE A 51 23.02 1.85 5.50
N GLU A 52 24.25 1.53 5.81
CA GLU A 52 24.60 0.25 6.44
C GLU A 52 24.07 0.13 7.88
N HIS A 53 23.95 1.23 8.61
CA HIS A 53 23.47 1.27 10.00
C HIS A 53 21.96 1.49 10.10
N ALA A 54 21.31 1.95 9.03
CA ALA A 54 19.88 2.20 9.05
C ALA A 54 19.04 0.92 9.28
N GLN A 55 17.96 1.05 10.03
CA GLN A 55 17.00 -0.03 10.23
C GLN A 55 16.29 -0.42 8.93
N TYR A 56 15.98 -1.72 8.79
CA TYR A 56 15.20 -2.23 7.67
C TYR A 56 13.73 -1.84 7.79
N GLY A 57 13.10 -1.51 6.69
CA GLY A 57 11.67 -1.29 6.60
C GLY A 57 11.26 0.13 6.26
N MET A 58 10.02 0.24 5.85
CA MET A 58 9.34 1.50 5.55
C MET A 58 7.88 1.43 5.98
N ILE A 59 7.25 2.58 6.18
CA ILE A 59 5.80 2.63 6.30
C ILE A 59 5.18 2.44 4.91
N GLY A 60 4.08 1.70 4.84
CA GLY A 60 3.42 1.40 3.56
C GLY A 60 1.90 1.31 3.65
N LEU A 61 1.33 1.20 4.85
CA LEU A 61 -0.10 0.90 5.02
C LEU A 61 -0.99 1.94 4.32
N GLU A 62 -0.69 3.23 4.49
CA GLU A 62 -1.48 4.33 3.94
C GLU A 62 -1.24 4.59 2.45
N THR A 63 -0.13 4.09 1.90
CA THR A 63 0.25 4.30 0.50
C THR A 63 0.21 3.02 -0.35
N ALA A 64 0.00 1.84 0.25
CA ALA A 64 0.08 0.55 -0.43
C ALA A 64 -0.80 0.49 -1.70
N TYR A 65 -2.05 0.92 -1.58
CA TYR A 65 -2.99 0.96 -2.72
C TYR A 65 -2.48 1.88 -3.83
N ALA A 66 -2.18 3.14 -3.49
CA ALA A 66 -1.75 4.14 -4.48
C ALA A 66 -0.43 3.75 -5.16
N VAL A 67 0.54 3.21 -4.39
CA VAL A 67 1.80 2.71 -4.93
C VAL A 67 1.58 1.55 -5.89
N THR A 68 0.71 0.60 -5.54
CA THR A 68 0.38 -0.55 -6.41
C THR A 68 -0.32 -0.08 -7.68
N ASN A 69 -1.34 0.77 -7.55
CA ASN A 69 -2.09 1.30 -8.69
C ASN A 69 -1.21 2.13 -9.65
N THR A 70 -0.24 2.88 -9.10
CA THR A 70 0.74 3.62 -9.90
C THR A 70 1.76 2.69 -10.57
N ALA A 71 2.19 1.63 -9.87
CA ALA A 71 3.25 0.77 -10.33
C ALA A 71 2.80 -0.28 -11.35
N VAL A 72 1.55 -0.71 -11.30
CA VAL A 72 0.98 -1.75 -12.18
C VAL A 72 0.03 -1.11 -13.18
N GLU A 73 0.51 -0.89 -14.39
CA GLU A 73 -0.27 -0.29 -15.47
C GLU A 73 -1.55 -1.08 -15.78
N ASN A 74 -2.66 -0.36 -15.91
CA ASN A 74 -4.00 -0.92 -16.21
C ASN A 74 -4.47 -1.95 -15.16
N LEU A 75 -4.13 -1.76 -13.90
CA LEU A 75 -4.67 -2.54 -12.80
C LEU A 75 -6.17 -2.27 -12.69
N THR A 76 -7.00 -3.30 -12.85
CA THR A 76 -8.44 -3.14 -12.77
C THR A 76 -8.93 -2.98 -11.34
N PRO A 77 -10.04 -2.26 -11.08
CA PRO A 77 -10.62 -2.18 -9.73
C PRO A 77 -10.93 -3.55 -9.13
N LEU A 78 -11.42 -4.50 -9.95
CA LEU A 78 -11.68 -5.87 -9.50
C LEU A 78 -10.38 -6.53 -9.01
N ARG A 79 -9.32 -6.44 -9.79
CA ARG A 79 -8.02 -7.02 -9.40
C ARG A 79 -7.46 -6.37 -8.14
N THR A 80 -7.66 -5.07 -7.96
CA THR A 80 -7.31 -4.36 -6.72
C THR A 80 -8.05 -4.96 -5.52
N VAL A 81 -9.35 -5.17 -5.64
CA VAL A 81 -10.16 -5.75 -4.56
C VAL A 81 -9.74 -7.18 -4.25
N GLU A 82 -9.40 -7.99 -5.26
CA GLU A 82 -8.84 -9.32 -5.06
C GLU A 82 -7.55 -9.28 -4.25
N LEU A 83 -6.59 -8.43 -4.63
CA LEU A 83 -5.26 -8.34 -4.03
C LEU A 83 -5.27 -7.81 -2.58
N PHE A 84 -6.15 -6.88 -2.26
CA PHE A 84 -6.15 -6.20 -0.96
C PHE A 84 -7.27 -6.67 -0.01
N SER A 85 -8.28 -7.38 -0.49
CA SER A 85 -9.44 -7.75 0.31
C SER A 85 -9.84 -9.23 0.17
N ILE A 86 -10.27 -9.65 -1.01
CA ILE A 86 -10.88 -10.97 -1.20
C ILE A 86 -9.87 -12.09 -0.91
N ASN A 87 -8.72 -12.06 -1.57
CA ASN A 87 -7.74 -13.13 -1.45
C ASN A 87 -7.07 -13.17 -0.06
N PRO A 88 -6.66 -12.02 0.55
CA PRO A 88 -6.20 -12.04 1.94
C PRO A 88 -7.22 -12.66 2.89
N ARG A 89 -8.51 -12.33 2.75
CA ARG A 89 -9.56 -12.91 3.59
C ARG A 89 -9.69 -14.42 3.40
N LYS A 90 -9.63 -14.91 2.16
CA LYS A 90 -9.62 -16.34 1.86
C LYS A 90 -8.42 -17.05 2.50
N ILE A 91 -7.22 -16.47 2.38
CA ILE A 91 -5.98 -17.03 2.93
C ILE A 91 -6.06 -17.16 4.45
N PHE A 92 -6.61 -16.16 5.13
CA PHE A 92 -6.73 -16.13 6.59
C PHE A 92 -8.05 -16.71 7.12
N GLY A 93 -8.92 -17.27 6.27
CA GLY A 93 -10.20 -17.82 6.70
C GLY A 93 -11.18 -16.78 7.26
N LEU A 94 -11.07 -15.52 6.80
CA LEU A 94 -11.94 -14.43 7.23
C LEU A 94 -13.18 -14.34 6.34
N GLU A 95 -14.31 -13.97 6.94
CA GLU A 95 -15.55 -13.72 6.22
C GLU A 95 -15.37 -12.60 5.19
N THR A 96 -15.84 -12.82 3.95
CA THR A 96 -15.85 -11.80 2.91
C THR A 96 -17.13 -10.98 3.01
N PRO A 97 -17.06 -9.67 3.26
CA PRO A 97 -18.24 -8.83 3.34
C PRO A 97 -18.94 -8.75 1.99
N THR A 98 -20.26 -8.78 2.02
CA THR A 98 -21.15 -8.63 0.87
C THR A 98 -21.99 -7.36 0.99
N ILE A 99 -22.38 -6.78 -0.13
CA ILE A 99 -23.33 -5.66 -0.16
C ILE A 99 -24.73 -6.28 -0.26
N ASP A 100 -25.32 -6.55 0.91
CA ASP A 100 -26.67 -7.14 0.99
C ASP A 100 -27.42 -6.59 2.23
N ILE A 101 -28.75 -6.78 2.23
CA ILE A 101 -29.61 -6.33 3.33
C ILE A 101 -29.23 -7.09 4.62
N ASN A 102 -29.13 -6.37 5.72
CA ASN A 102 -28.77 -6.90 7.05
C ASN A 102 -27.33 -7.40 7.20
N GLN A 103 -26.47 -7.20 6.22
CA GLN A 103 -25.05 -7.51 6.35
C GLN A 103 -24.27 -6.40 7.07
N LYS A 104 -23.21 -6.80 7.78
CA LYS A 104 -22.31 -5.83 8.43
C LYS A 104 -21.52 -5.06 7.38
N ILE A 105 -21.62 -3.76 7.42
CA ILE A 105 -20.85 -2.87 6.55
C ILE A 105 -19.38 -2.88 6.97
N CYS A 106 -18.48 -3.22 6.05
CA CYS A 106 -17.04 -3.11 6.23
C CYS A 106 -16.39 -2.89 4.86
N PHE A 107 -16.44 -1.66 4.38
CA PHE A 107 -16.00 -1.31 3.04
C PHE A 107 -15.02 -0.15 3.05
N THR A 108 -14.16 -0.12 2.06
CA THR A 108 -13.31 1.03 1.72
C THR A 108 -13.78 1.61 0.40
N LEU A 109 -14.01 2.91 0.39
CA LEU A 109 -14.26 3.67 -0.84
C LEU A 109 -12.91 4.12 -1.39
N PHE A 110 -12.68 3.89 -2.68
CA PHE A 110 -11.46 4.34 -3.34
C PHE A 110 -11.74 4.82 -4.76
N ASP A 111 -10.91 5.73 -5.22
CA ASP A 111 -10.94 6.23 -6.59
C ASP A 111 -9.58 5.93 -7.26
N PRO A 112 -9.55 5.12 -8.34
CA PRO A 112 -8.32 4.77 -9.04
C PRO A 112 -7.74 5.90 -9.89
N THR A 113 -8.49 6.98 -10.11
CA THR A 113 -8.12 8.07 -11.03
C THR A 113 -7.49 9.27 -10.34
N ILE A 114 -7.75 9.46 -9.04
CA ILE A 114 -7.22 10.60 -8.28
C ILE A 114 -5.70 10.55 -8.26
N GLU A 115 -5.08 11.63 -8.73
CA GLU A 115 -3.65 11.87 -8.60
C GLU A 115 -3.39 12.72 -7.35
N TRP A 116 -2.42 12.33 -6.56
CA TRP A 116 -2.05 13.04 -5.33
C TRP A 116 -0.58 12.82 -4.99
N THR A 117 -0.07 13.68 -4.12
CA THR A 117 1.33 13.61 -3.67
C THR A 117 1.33 13.54 -2.15
N PRO A 118 1.51 12.35 -1.55
CA PRO A 118 1.48 12.20 -0.11
C PRO A 118 2.57 13.03 0.57
N GLN A 119 2.20 13.76 1.61
CA GLN A 119 3.08 14.55 2.45
C GLN A 119 3.06 13.99 3.88
N LYS A 120 4.05 14.35 4.70
CA LYS A 120 4.12 13.90 6.09
C LYS A 120 2.84 14.22 6.89
N GLN A 121 2.24 15.37 6.65
CA GLN A 121 1.00 15.81 7.34
C GLN A 121 -0.23 15.00 6.97
N ASP A 122 -0.22 14.30 5.83
CA ASP A 122 -1.34 13.47 5.38
C ASP A 122 -1.36 12.11 6.08
N LEU A 123 -0.24 11.73 6.71
CA LEU A 123 -0.07 10.45 7.36
C LEU A 123 -0.75 10.43 8.74
N LYS A 124 -1.39 9.32 9.05
CA LYS A 124 -1.86 8.99 10.42
C LYS A 124 -0.74 8.32 11.23
N SER A 125 0.21 7.68 10.57
CA SER A 125 1.42 7.15 11.20
C SER A 125 2.23 8.28 11.82
N ARG A 126 2.77 8.04 13.02
CA ARG A 126 3.73 8.96 13.66
C ARG A 126 5.08 8.99 12.92
N SER A 127 5.40 7.92 12.23
CA SER A 127 6.62 7.79 11.43
C SER A 127 6.41 8.30 10.01
N ALA A 128 7.49 8.79 9.42
CA ALA A 128 7.51 9.29 8.04
C ALA A 128 8.58 8.57 7.18
N ASN A 129 9.04 7.39 7.59
CA ASN A 129 10.05 6.61 6.90
C ASN A 129 9.49 5.95 5.63
N SER A 130 9.15 6.75 4.64
CA SER A 130 8.64 6.30 3.34
C SER A 130 9.40 6.93 2.18
N PRO A 131 9.79 6.14 1.18
CA PRO A 131 10.39 6.67 -0.04
C PRO A 131 9.35 7.27 -1.01
N PHE A 132 8.06 7.19 -0.67
CA PHE A 132 6.96 7.65 -1.52
C PHE A 132 6.44 9.03 -1.18
N LEU A 133 6.85 9.62 -0.05
CA LEU A 133 6.51 10.99 0.29
C LEU A 133 7.09 11.96 -0.75
N GLY A 134 6.30 12.95 -1.14
CA GLY A 134 6.64 13.91 -2.20
C GLY A 134 6.60 13.35 -3.61
N LYS A 135 6.20 12.08 -3.81
CA LYS A 135 6.04 11.50 -5.15
C LYS A 135 4.59 11.51 -5.59
N LYS A 136 4.36 11.81 -6.86
CA LYS A 136 3.04 11.74 -7.47
C LYS A 136 2.60 10.28 -7.57
N LEU A 137 1.47 9.97 -6.98
CA LEU A 137 0.81 8.67 -6.99
C LEU A 137 -0.58 8.79 -7.59
N GLN A 138 -1.08 7.69 -8.14
CA GLN A 138 -2.43 7.58 -8.68
C GLN A 138 -3.25 6.56 -7.88
N GLY A 139 -4.48 6.92 -7.57
CA GLY A 139 -5.40 6.15 -6.74
C GLY A 139 -5.37 6.59 -5.28
N LYS A 140 -6.54 6.86 -4.72
CA LYS A 140 -6.69 7.31 -3.34
C LYS A 140 -7.86 6.60 -2.67
N ALA A 141 -7.67 6.15 -1.43
CA ALA A 141 -8.79 5.80 -0.57
C ALA A 141 -9.47 7.09 -0.14
N ILE A 142 -10.78 7.18 -0.33
CA ILE A 142 -11.58 8.38 -0.06
C ILE A 142 -12.51 8.21 1.14
N GLY A 143 -12.61 7.01 1.68
CA GLY A 143 -13.40 6.78 2.88
C GLY A 143 -13.46 5.33 3.31
N THR A 144 -13.97 5.13 4.51
CA THR A 144 -14.28 3.81 5.07
C THR A 144 -15.67 3.82 5.68
N LEU A 145 -16.36 2.69 5.52
CA LEU A 145 -17.69 2.45 6.10
C LEU A 145 -17.57 1.26 7.05
N HIS A 146 -17.98 1.49 8.30
CA HIS A 146 -18.08 0.48 9.34
C HIS A 146 -19.49 0.51 9.95
N PRO A 147 -19.93 -0.52 10.70
CA PRO A 147 -21.28 -0.55 11.28
C PRO A 147 -21.64 0.68 12.10
N ASN A 148 -20.69 1.30 12.75
CA ASN A 148 -20.90 2.42 13.66
C ASN A 148 -20.23 3.72 13.22
N ALA A 149 -19.59 3.76 12.04
CA ALA A 149 -18.87 4.95 11.61
C ALA A 149 -18.72 5.01 10.08
N ILE A 150 -18.89 6.20 9.55
CA ILE A 150 -18.52 6.57 8.19
C ILE A 150 -17.42 7.62 8.30
N SER A 151 -16.28 7.35 7.75
CA SER A 151 -15.15 8.29 7.71
C SER A 151 -14.81 8.60 6.26
N LEU A 152 -14.91 9.87 5.90
CA LEU A 152 -14.49 10.35 4.57
C LEU A 152 -13.14 11.07 4.70
N PHE A 153 -12.26 10.85 3.74
CA PHE A 153 -10.93 11.45 3.65
C PHE A 153 -10.94 12.46 2.50
N VAL A 154 -11.35 13.68 2.82
CA VAL A 154 -11.41 14.80 1.87
C VAL A 154 -10.06 15.50 1.80
#